data_56d5e5a2e5ebfe416391e6b678b86412
#
_entry.id   56d5e5a2e5ebfe416391e6b678b86412
#
_cell.length_a   1.000
_cell.length_b   1.000
_cell.length_c   1.000
_cell.angle_alpha   90.00
_cell.angle_beta   90.00
_cell.angle_gamma   90.00
#
_symmetry.space_group_name_H-M   'P 1'
#
loop_
_entity.id
_entity.type
_entity.pdbx_description
1 polymer ?
#
loop_
_entity_poly.entity_id
_entity_poly.type
_entity_poly.pdbx_seq_one_letter_code
_entity_poly.pdbx_strand_id
1 'polypeptide(L)'
;MKILALGGSGGMGRYAVKYLHNIKQINKIYVADLNFLSAKKFASHFDSRVEGLKLDIRDFQSLKIEMSKVDIVVNTTGPFFLFAETILRAAIETNTHYFDICDDWEPTEAMLQMHEEAKKANITAIIGLGASPGLTNILARIAISELDEVRKVYTGWDMSAAKPESESSQSEISAAMVHGIEQMIGEVKVFKNGNFEMVKPLKKIKFDYPDIGKRKAYIFGHPEALTFPYYFRDIKESYNLMHGGENSFIGILKIMRFLINIKIITKNFAAKILTWLETLNKSEKMKDKNVDLPGIYGYAQGLREKRVTSIGVTIDGDINSFSMGEATSLPLVTGVRMFIDGKINKYGVHAPESPIIDPKLFFYYFKKEAGDNVAINTVITRKS
;
A
#
# COMPACT_ATOMS: atom_id res chain seq x y z
N MET A 1 12.64 -19.78 9.76
CA MET A 1 12.96 -18.36 9.99
C MET A 1 12.13 -17.81 11.13
N LYS A 2 12.61 -16.77 11.82
CA LYS A 2 11.92 -16.06 12.89
C LYS A 2 11.47 -14.70 12.39
N ILE A 3 10.26 -14.28 12.72
CA ILE A 3 9.68 -13.01 12.29
C ILE A 3 9.29 -12.17 13.50
N LEU A 4 9.58 -10.88 13.44
CA LEU A 4 9.05 -9.85 14.33
C LEU A 4 7.96 -9.08 13.58
N ALA A 5 6.69 -9.28 13.96
CA ALA A 5 5.54 -8.58 13.39
C ALA A 5 5.22 -7.36 14.26
N LEU A 6 5.69 -6.17 13.85
CA LEU A 6 5.42 -4.90 14.51
C LEU A 6 3.99 -4.45 14.20
N GLY A 7 3.23 -4.09 15.24
CA GLY A 7 1.80 -3.80 15.11
C GLY A 7 0.97 -5.05 14.79
N GLY A 8 1.51 -6.24 15.09
CA GLY A 8 0.95 -7.52 14.65
C GLY A 8 -0.42 -7.87 15.23
N SER A 9 -0.90 -7.19 16.28
CA SER A 9 -2.26 -7.34 16.81
C SER A 9 -3.24 -6.27 16.29
N GLY A 10 -2.75 -5.30 15.51
CA GLY A 10 -3.54 -4.23 14.90
C GLY A 10 -4.37 -4.68 13.68
N GLY A 11 -5.12 -3.75 13.09
CA GLY A 11 -6.03 -4.02 11.96
C GLY A 11 -5.39 -4.77 10.80
N MET A 12 -4.27 -4.27 10.27
CA MET A 12 -3.54 -4.92 9.17
C MET A 12 -2.66 -6.07 9.68
N GLY A 13 -1.97 -5.87 10.82
CA GLY A 13 -1.00 -6.82 11.36
C GLY A 13 -1.57 -8.19 11.66
N ARG A 14 -2.80 -8.27 12.16
CA ARG A 14 -3.47 -9.55 12.45
C ARG A 14 -3.65 -10.43 11.22
N TYR A 15 -3.94 -9.84 10.08
CA TYR A 15 -4.04 -10.58 8.80
C TYR A 15 -2.65 -10.99 8.32
N ALA A 16 -1.66 -10.10 8.41
CA ALA A 16 -0.29 -10.45 8.08
C ALA A 16 0.20 -11.65 8.91
N VAL A 17 0.00 -11.63 10.23
CA VAL A 17 0.38 -12.75 11.11
C VAL A 17 -0.36 -14.02 10.74
N LYS A 18 -1.68 -13.96 10.46
CA LYS A 18 -2.48 -15.11 10.04
C LYS A 18 -1.92 -15.77 8.77
N TYR A 19 -1.58 -15.00 7.74
CA TYR A 19 -1.01 -15.54 6.51
C TYR A 19 0.44 -15.99 6.68
N LEU A 20 1.28 -15.26 7.42
CA LEU A 20 2.65 -15.66 7.75
C LEU A 20 2.70 -17.01 8.49
N HIS A 21 1.74 -17.27 9.39
CA HIS A 21 1.64 -18.52 10.13
C HIS A 21 1.45 -19.74 9.21
N ASN A 22 0.85 -19.58 8.03
CA ASN A 22 0.68 -20.67 7.05
C ASN A 22 1.98 -21.02 6.31
N ILE A 23 3.04 -20.21 6.45
CA ILE A 23 4.34 -20.48 5.80
C ILE A 23 5.15 -21.45 6.66
N LYS A 24 5.36 -22.68 6.15
CA LYS A 24 6.02 -23.75 6.90
C LYS A 24 7.46 -23.45 7.30
N GLN A 25 8.17 -22.61 6.54
CA GLN A 25 9.56 -22.21 6.81
C GLN A 25 9.68 -21.21 7.97
N ILE A 26 8.54 -20.66 8.46
CA ILE A 26 8.51 -19.76 9.61
C ILE A 26 8.34 -20.59 10.88
N ASN A 27 9.37 -20.58 11.73
CA ASN A 27 9.41 -21.38 12.96
C ASN A 27 8.89 -20.58 14.17
N LYS A 28 8.94 -19.24 14.10
CA LYS A 28 8.52 -18.36 15.20
C LYS A 28 8.04 -17.02 14.66
N ILE A 29 6.93 -16.52 15.21
CA ILE A 29 6.39 -15.19 14.96
C ILE A 29 6.18 -14.50 16.31
N TYR A 30 6.89 -13.39 16.52
CA TYR A 30 6.65 -12.51 17.66
C TYR A 30 5.67 -11.41 17.24
N VAL A 31 4.50 -11.41 17.84
CA VAL A 31 3.46 -10.40 17.66
C VAL A 31 3.77 -9.25 18.61
N ALA A 32 4.48 -8.24 18.11
CA ALA A 32 4.92 -7.12 18.91
C ALA A 32 3.91 -5.98 18.87
N ASP A 33 3.51 -5.51 20.03
CA ASP A 33 2.57 -4.40 20.18
C ASP A 33 2.87 -3.64 21.49
N LEU A 34 2.54 -2.34 21.51
CA LEU A 34 2.59 -1.52 22.71
C LEU A 34 1.61 -2.07 23.77
N ASN A 35 0.45 -2.55 23.34
CA ASN A 35 -0.54 -3.21 24.17
C ASN A 35 -0.26 -4.71 24.25
N PHE A 36 0.54 -5.10 25.26
CA PHE A 36 0.89 -6.51 25.50
C PHE A 36 -0.32 -7.44 25.63
N LEU A 37 -1.40 -6.98 26.29
CA LEU A 37 -2.58 -7.83 26.49
C LEU A 37 -3.27 -8.15 25.15
N SER A 38 -3.33 -7.17 24.24
CA SER A 38 -3.82 -7.37 22.87
C SER A 38 -2.96 -8.37 22.11
N ALA A 39 -1.62 -8.16 22.13
CA ALA A 39 -0.68 -9.07 21.47
C ALA A 39 -0.78 -10.50 22.00
N LYS A 40 -0.81 -10.67 23.32
CA LYS A 40 -0.93 -11.98 23.99
C LYS A 40 -2.27 -12.66 23.67
N LYS A 41 -3.37 -11.91 23.76
CA LYS A 41 -4.72 -12.43 23.42
C LYS A 41 -4.78 -12.88 21.97
N PHE A 42 -4.24 -12.07 21.05
CA PHE A 42 -4.23 -12.42 19.63
C PHE A 42 -3.35 -13.65 19.36
N ALA A 43 -2.14 -13.70 19.91
CA ALA A 43 -1.23 -14.83 19.76
C ALA A 43 -1.81 -16.15 20.28
N SER A 44 -2.68 -16.12 21.32
CA SER A 44 -3.29 -17.33 21.88
C SER A 44 -4.27 -18.05 20.95
N HIS A 45 -4.63 -17.47 19.81
CA HIS A 45 -5.45 -18.13 18.78
C HIS A 45 -4.62 -19.04 17.85
N PHE A 46 -3.30 -19.08 18.02
CA PHE A 46 -2.37 -19.84 17.18
C PHE A 46 -1.63 -20.90 18.02
N ASP A 47 -0.85 -21.73 17.34
CA ASP A 47 0.04 -22.70 17.99
C ASP A 47 1.25 -22.00 18.66
N SER A 48 2.14 -22.78 19.27
CA SER A 48 3.32 -22.30 20.02
C SER A 48 4.34 -21.51 19.16
N ARG A 49 4.18 -21.50 17.85
CA ARG A 49 5.02 -20.68 16.95
C ARG A 49 4.71 -19.20 17.05
N VAL A 50 3.52 -18.81 17.51
CA VAL A 50 3.11 -17.40 17.62
C VAL A 50 3.12 -16.98 19.08
N GLU A 51 3.80 -15.88 19.39
CA GLU A 51 3.97 -15.39 20.76
C GLU A 51 3.78 -13.88 20.82
N GLY A 52 3.02 -13.41 21.82
CA GLY A 52 2.83 -11.99 22.07
C GLY A 52 4.04 -11.36 22.75
N LEU A 53 4.49 -10.22 22.25
CA LEU A 53 5.62 -9.46 22.77
C LEU A 53 5.20 -8.02 23.09
N LYS A 54 5.57 -7.51 24.27
CA LYS A 54 5.44 -6.07 24.57
C LYS A 54 6.64 -5.34 23.99
N LEU A 55 6.38 -4.39 23.08
CA LEU A 55 7.43 -3.58 22.50
C LEU A 55 6.91 -2.17 22.22
N ASP A 56 7.63 -1.17 22.72
CA ASP A 56 7.44 0.22 22.34
C ASP A 56 8.46 0.56 21.24
N ILE A 57 8.01 0.76 20.02
CA ILE A 57 8.88 1.08 18.88
C ILE A 57 9.61 2.43 19.00
N ARG A 58 9.17 3.30 19.93
CA ARG A 58 9.82 4.58 20.24
C ARG A 58 11.08 4.40 21.08
N ASP A 59 11.21 3.27 21.77
CA ASP A 59 12.45 2.86 22.42
C ASP A 59 13.35 2.16 21.39
N PHE A 60 14.22 2.93 20.77
CA PHE A 60 15.10 2.48 19.69
C PHE A 60 16.05 1.34 20.13
N GLN A 61 16.50 1.34 21.40
CA GLN A 61 17.38 0.29 21.88
C GLN A 61 16.63 -1.02 22.09
N SER A 62 15.46 -0.98 22.73
CA SER A 62 14.59 -2.15 22.87
C SER A 62 14.19 -2.72 21.50
N LEU A 63 13.87 -1.85 20.54
CA LEU A 63 13.55 -2.25 19.16
C LEU A 63 14.71 -3.03 18.52
N LYS A 64 15.95 -2.51 18.62
CA LYS A 64 17.15 -3.18 18.09
C LYS A 64 17.42 -4.53 18.78
N ILE A 65 17.24 -4.59 20.09
CA ILE A 65 17.42 -5.85 20.85
C ILE A 65 16.46 -6.92 20.33
N GLU A 66 15.20 -6.58 20.10
CA GLU A 66 14.22 -7.55 19.60
C GLU A 66 14.45 -7.89 18.12
N MET A 67 14.83 -6.94 17.29
CA MET A 67 15.17 -7.18 15.90
C MET A 67 16.38 -8.09 15.71
N SER A 68 17.41 -7.96 16.55
CA SER A 68 18.61 -8.83 16.49
C SER A 68 18.36 -10.32 16.76
N LYS A 69 17.17 -10.66 17.26
CA LYS A 69 16.78 -12.06 17.57
C LYS A 69 16.05 -12.75 16.43
N VAL A 70 15.73 -12.02 15.35
CA VAL A 70 14.88 -12.48 14.25
C VAL A 70 15.55 -12.32 12.90
N ASP A 71 15.03 -13.01 11.90
CA ASP A 71 15.54 -12.93 10.53
C ASP A 71 14.85 -11.81 9.72
N ILE A 72 13.56 -11.58 9.97
CA ILE A 72 12.72 -10.67 9.22
C ILE A 72 11.86 -9.82 10.16
N VAL A 73 11.77 -8.53 9.88
CA VAL A 73 10.78 -7.62 10.45
C VAL A 73 9.67 -7.41 9.42
N VAL A 74 8.43 -7.58 9.86
CA VAL A 74 7.22 -7.21 9.11
C VAL A 74 6.55 -6.07 9.86
N ASN A 75 6.56 -4.88 9.28
CA ASN A 75 6.08 -3.66 9.93
C ASN A 75 4.71 -3.24 9.38
N THR A 76 3.71 -3.28 10.26
CA THR A 76 2.36 -2.77 10.01
C THR A 76 1.97 -1.65 10.99
N THR A 77 2.97 -1.05 11.64
CA THR A 77 2.75 -0.02 12.66
C THR A 77 2.65 1.37 12.03
N GLY A 78 1.49 1.95 12.08
CA GLY A 78 1.27 3.36 11.71
C GLY A 78 1.35 4.31 12.91
N PRO A 79 1.37 5.65 12.68
CA PRO A 79 1.50 6.25 11.35
C PRO A 79 2.93 6.18 10.81
N PHE A 80 3.07 5.86 9.52
CA PHE A 80 4.37 5.59 8.91
C PHE A 80 5.26 6.83 8.85
N PHE A 81 4.69 8.01 8.65
CA PHE A 81 5.45 9.28 8.64
C PHE A 81 6.17 9.59 9.96
N LEU A 82 5.81 8.92 11.07
CA LEU A 82 6.51 9.07 12.35
C LEU A 82 7.55 7.98 12.59
N PHE A 83 7.33 6.77 12.10
CA PHE A 83 8.06 5.61 12.61
C PHE A 83 8.82 4.82 11.54
N ALA A 84 8.40 4.83 10.27
CA ALA A 84 8.93 3.93 9.26
C ALA A 84 10.45 4.07 9.05
N GLU A 85 10.95 5.29 8.95
CA GLU A 85 12.38 5.56 8.81
C GLU A 85 13.21 5.02 9.99
N THR A 86 12.75 5.29 11.22
CA THR A 86 13.43 4.84 12.44
C THR A 86 13.44 3.31 12.54
N ILE A 87 12.34 2.66 12.16
CA ILE A 87 12.23 1.19 12.19
C ILE A 87 13.16 0.56 11.14
N LEU A 88 13.20 1.11 9.91
CA LEU A 88 14.12 0.63 8.87
C LEU A 88 15.59 0.84 9.28
N ARG A 89 15.92 1.97 9.91
CA ARG A 89 17.28 2.21 10.44
C ARG A 89 17.67 1.18 11.49
N ALA A 90 16.75 0.82 12.41
CA ALA A 90 17.00 -0.25 13.38
C ALA A 90 17.23 -1.60 12.68
N ALA A 91 16.47 -1.91 11.62
CA ALA A 91 16.65 -3.13 10.84
C ALA A 91 18.01 -3.17 10.12
N ILE A 92 18.47 -2.04 9.57
CA ILE A 92 19.81 -1.91 8.97
C ILE A 92 20.91 -2.14 10.02
N GLU A 93 20.81 -1.49 11.19
CA GLU A 93 21.81 -1.60 12.26
C GLU A 93 21.85 -2.99 12.89
N THR A 94 20.80 -3.80 12.78
CA THR A 94 20.73 -5.17 13.30
C THR A 94 20.90 -6.25 12.23
N ASN A 95 21.15 -5.85 10.97
CA ASN A 95 21.24 -6.74 9.81
C ASN A 95 19.99 -7.62 9.63
N THR A 96 18.80 -7.08 9.89
CA THR A 96 17.53 -7.78 9.83
C THR A 96 16.77 -7.39 8.57
N HIS A 97 16.26 -8.34 7.80
CA HIS A 97 15.45 -8.05 6.60
C HIS A 97 14.15 -7.34 6.98
N TYR A 98 13.64 -6.49 6.09
CA TYR A 98 12.54 -5.58 6.40
C TYR A 98 11.46 -5.55 5.32
N PHE A 99 10.19 -5.62 5.73
CA PHE A 99 9.02 -5.51 4.85
C PHE A 99 7.96 -4.65 5.52
N ASP A 100 7.38 -3.69 4.80
CA ASP A 100 6.30 -2.86 5.32
C ASP A 100 5.19 -2.57 4.30
N ILE A 101 4.17 -1.87 4.76
CA ILE A 101 3.04 -1.39 3.98
C ILE A 101 2.97 0.14 3.98
N CYS A 102 4.11 0.83 4.11
CA CYS A 102 4.18 2.29 4.16
C CYS A 102 3.51 2.93 2.95
N ASP A 103 2.51 3.77 3.18
CA ASP A 103 1.73 4.47 2.18
C ASP A 103 1.96 6.00 2.19
N ASP A 104 2.90 6.47 3.01
CA ASP A 104 3.30 7.88 3.07
C ASP A 104 4.49 8.17 2.15
N TRP A 105 4.42 9.23 1.38
CA TRP A 105 5.45 9.55 0.39
C TRP A 105 6.74 10.10 1.01
N GLU A 106 6.67 10.89 2.10
CA GLU A 106 7.84 11.47 2.76
C GLU A 106 8.78 10.39 3.32
N PRO A 107 8.32 9.46 4.19
CA PRO A 107 9.21 8.41 4.70
C PRO A 107 9.64 7.44 3.61
N THR A 108 8.81 7.20 2.57
CA THR A 108 9.22 6.37 1.44
C THR A 108 10.42 6.97 0.71
N GLU A 109 10.41 8.29 0.47
CA GLU A 109 11.55 8.97 -0.16
C GLU A 109 12.81 8.89 0.72
N ALA A 110 12.68 9.09 2.03
CA ALA A 110 13.79 8.99 2.98
C ALA A 110 14.34 7.55 3.07
N MET A 111 13.46 6.56 3.15
CA MET A 111 13.86 5.15 3.20
C MET A 111 14.58 4.68 1.92
N LEU A 112 14.16 5.15 0.74
CA LEU A 112 14.87 4.84 -0.52
C LEU A 112 16.31 5.35 -0.52
N GLN A 113 16.60 6.47 0.16
CA GLN A 113 17.97 6.99 0.29
C GLN A 113 18.86 6.11 1.17
N MET A 114 18.30 5.25 2.01
CA MET A 114 19.07 4.27 2.81
C MET A 114 19.49 3.03 2.01
N HIS A 115 19.26 3.00 0.70
CA HIS A 115 19.55 1.84 -0.16
C HIS A 115 20.97 1.31 -0.01
N GLU A 116 21.98 2.17 -0.08
CA GLU A 116 23.39 1.76 0.00
C GLU A 116 23.78 1.32 1.42
N GLU A 117 23.16 1.89 2.47
CA GLU A 117 23.36 1.45 3.84
C GLU A 117 22.79 0.02 4.04
N ALA A 118 21.56 -0.19 3.59
CA ALA A 118 20.90 -1.52 3.63
C ALA A 118 21.68 -2.57 2.83
N LYS A 119 22.24 -2.17 1.68
CA LYS A 119 23.08 -3.05 0.86
C LYS A 119 24.39 -3.43 1.57
N LYS A 120 25.04 -2.49 2.23
CA LYS A 120 26.25 -2.76 3.05
C LYS A 120 25.95 -3.66 4.24
N ALA A 121 24.76 -3.54 4.84
CA ALA A 121 24.28 -4.40 5.91
C ALA A 121 23.80 -5.79 5.41
N ASN A 122 23.83 -6.05 4.10
CA ASN A 122 23.33 -7.28 3.47
C ASN A 122 21.86 -7.57 3.79
N ILE A 123 21.03 -6.56 3.91
CA ILE A 123 19.59 -6.72 4.10
C ILE A 123 18.82 -6.40 2.82
N THR A 124 17.72 -7.11 2.65
CA THR A 124 16.66 -6.77 1.70
C THR A 124 15.57 -6.05 2.46
N ALA A 125 15.22 -4.86 2.03
CA ALA A 125 14.07 -4.11 2.53
C ALA A 125 13.10 -3.83 1.38
N ILE A 126 11.85 -4.27 1.52
CA ILE A 126 10.77 -3.94 0.58
C ILE A 126 9.79 -3.03 1.32
N ILE A 127 9.66 -1.82 0.83
CA ILE A 127 8.82 -0.79 1.46
C ILE A 127 7.54 -0.56 0.63
N GLY A 128 6.41 -0.35 1.30
CA GLY A 128 5.14 -0.06 0.65
C GLY A 128 4.53 -1.25 -0.09
N LEU A 129 4.62 -2.47 0.44
CA LEU A 129 4.08 -3.67 -0.21
C LEU A 129 2.68 -4.02 0.30
N GLY A 130 1.74 -3.08 0.19
CA GLY A 130 0.33 -3.25 0.53
C GLY A 130 -0.59 -3.37 -0.68
N ALA A 131 -1.80 -2.85 -0.56
CA ALA A 131 -2.74 -2.77 -1.68
C ALA A 131 -2.40 -1.61 -2.62
N SER A 132 -2.24 -0.39 -2.06
CA SER A 132 -1.77 0.82 -2.71
C SER A 132 -1.02 1.66 -1.65
N PRO A 133 0.31 1.75 -1.74
CA PRO A 133 1.21 1.08 -2.69
C PRO A 133 1.27 -0.44 -2.52
N GLY A 134 1.89 -1.11 -3.47
CA GLY A 134 2.12 -2.55 -3.48
C GLY A 134 1.49 -3.23 -4.69
N LEU A 135 0.27 -3.74 -4.54
CA LEU A 135 -0.42 -4.44 -5.62
C LEU A 135 -0.66 -3.54 -6.84
N THR A 136 -1.02 -2.26 -6.63
CA THR A 136 -1.13 -1.26 -7.70
C THR A 136 0.17 -1.08 -8.47
N ASN A 137 1.32 -1.09 -7.79
CA ASN A 137 2.63 -0.99 -8.42
C ASN A 137 2.92 -2.20 -9.31
N ILE A 138 2.61 -3.40 -8.82
CA ILE A 138 2.83 -4.65 -9.57
C ILE A 138 1.92 -4.67 -10.82
N LEU A 139 0.66 -4.25 -10.71
CA LEU A 139 -0.24 -4.11 -11.86
C LEU A 139 0.29 -3.10 -12.88
N ALA A 140 0.75 -1.93 -12.42
CA ALA A 140 1.34 -0.94 -13.30
C ALA A 140 2.64 -1.42 -13.97
N ARG A 141 3.45 -2.25 -13.29
CA ARG A 141 4.61 -2.91 -13.88
C ARG A 141 4.24 -3.83 -15.04
N ILE A 142 3.13 -4.57 -14.92
CA ILE A 142 2.61 -5.37 -16.04
C ILE A 142 2.20 -4.45 -17.19
N ALA A 143 1.49 -3.35 -16.91
CA ALA A 143 1.12 -2.39 -17.94
C ALA A 143 2.34 -1.78 -18.65
N ILE A 144 3.38 -1.44 -17.91
CA ILE A 144 4.65 -0.93 -18.45
C ILE A 144 5.33 -1.98 -19.37
N SER A 145 5.32 -3.25 -18.97
CA SER A 145 5.99 -4.31 -19.74
C SER A 145 5.37 -4.58 -21.13
N GLU A 146 4.18 -4.06 -21.38
CA GLU A 146 3.49 -4.13 -22.66
C GLU A 146 3.86 -2.97 -23.61
N LEU A 147 4.72 -2.04 -23.19
CA LEU A 147 5.13 -0.87 -23.95
C LEU A 147 6.62 -0.91 -24.28
N ASP A 148 6.98 -0.41 -25.48
CA ASP A 148 8.38 -0.21 -25.89
C ASP A 148 8.99 1.02 -25.19
N GLU A 149 8.18 2.07 -24.96
CA GLU A 149 8.53 3.30 -24.28
C GLU A 149 7.38 3.73 -23.38
N VAL A 150 7.63 3.93 -22.09
CA VAL A 150 6.64 4.40 -21.12
C VAL A 150 6.76 5.91 -20.91
N ARG A 151 5.63 6.62 -20.95
CA ARG A 151 5.56 8.08 -20.71
C ARG A 151 4.73 8.46 -19.49
N LYS A 152 3.64 7.72 -19.26
CA LYS A 152 2.74 7.98 -18.14
C LYS A 152 2.45 6.69 -17.38
N VAL A 153 2.45 6.79 -16.06
CA VAL A 153 2.07 5.69 -15.17
C VAL A 153 1.12 6.24 -14.11
N TYR A 154 -0.04 5.60 -13.99
CA TYR A 154 -0.99 5.89 -12.92
C TYR A 154 -1.30 4.60 -12.18
N THR A 155 -1.31 4.68 -10.88
CA THR A 155 -1.93 3.68 -10.01
C THR A 155 -3.25 4.21 -9.51
N GLY A 156 -4.20 3.32 -9.24
CA GLY A 156 -5.49 3.81 -8.81
C GLY A 156 -6.26 2.81 -7.96
N TRP A 157 -7.13 3.35 -7.10
CA TRP A 157 -7.94 2.59 -6.17
C TRP A 157 -9.30 3.26 -5.93
N ASP A 158 -10.31 2.42 -5.69
CA ASP A 158 -11.67 2.86 -5.38
C ASP A 158 -11.83 3.03 -3.87
N MET A 159 -12.07 4.26 -3.45
CA MET A 159 -12.34 4.59 -2.04
C MET A 159 -13.54 3.80 -1.49
N SER A 160 -14.52 3.47 -2.33
CA SER A 160 -15.71 2.73 -1.91
C SER A 160 -15.46 1.23 -1.73
N ALA A 161 -14.35 0.70 -2.24
CA ALA A 161 -13.97 -0.71 -2.11
C ALA A 161 -13.23 -0.99 -0.79
N ALA A 162 -12.74 0.04 -0.10
CA ALA A 162 -12.10 -0.09 1.21
C ALA A 162 -13.15 -0.45 2.27
N LYS A 163 -13.37 -1.74 2.50
CA LYS A 163 -14.30 -2.22 3.54
C LYS A 163 -13.61 -2.20 4.89
N PRO A 164 -14.19 -1.53 5.92
CA PRO A 164 -13.65 -1.58 7.27
C PRO A 164 -13.67 -3.01 7.81
N GLU A 165 -12.78 -3.28 8.77
CA GLU A 165 -12.72 -4.56 9.46
C GLU A 165 -14.01 -4.85 10.23
N SER A 166 -14.53 -6.08 10.13
CA SER A 166 -15.78 -6.50 10.78
C SER A 166 -15.71 -6.49 12.31
N GLU A 167 -14.50 -6.55 12.87
CA GLU A 167 -14.26 -6.57 14.32
C GLU A 167 -13.94 -5.20 14.93
N SER A 168 -13.83 -4.14 14.14
CA SER A 168 -13.71 -2.79 14.70
C SER A 168 -15.04 -2.39 15.33
N SER A 169 -15.03 -2.12 16.64
CA SER A 169 -16.20 -1.57 17.31
C SER A 169 -16.68 -0.32 16.58
N GLN A 170 -17.94 -0.26 16.20
CA GLN A 170 -18.54 0.84 15.40
C GLN A 170 -18.40 2.23 16.07
N SER A 171 -17.86 2.30 17.29
CA SER A 171 -17.75 3.52 18.10
C SER A 171 -16.33 4.14 18.07
N GLU A 172 -15.30 3.44 17.63
CA GLU A 172 -13.93 3.96 17.60
C GLU A 172 -13.57 4.48 16.21
N ILE A 173 -13.01 5.71 16.17
CA ILE A 173 -12.45 6.27 14.95
C ILE A 173 -11.29 5.37 14.52
N SER A 174 -11.38 4.78 13.34
CA SER A 174 -10.28 3.93 12.87
C SER A 174 -9.03 4.78 12.63
N ALA A 175 -7.86 4.27 13.03
CA ALA A 175 -6.58 4.91 12.75
C ALA A 175 -6.39 5.16 11.23
N ALA A 176 -6.90 4.24 10.40
CA ALA A 176 -6.89 4.37 8.94
C ALA A 176 -7.70 5.60 8.44
N MET A 177 -8.85 5.91 9.07
CA MET A 177 -9.63 7.09 8.69
C MET A 177 -8.89 8.39 9.02
N VAL A 178 -8.28 8.47 10.21
CA VAL A 178 -7.47 9.64 10.61
C VAL A 178 -6.29 9.80 9.66
N HIS A 179 -5.62 8.73 9.34
CA HIS A 179 -4.48 8.70 8.42
C HIS A 179 -4.89 9.13 6.99
N GLY A 180 -6.00 8.61 6.46
CA GLY A 180 -6.51 9.05 5.16
C GLY A 180 -6.84 10.55 5.11
N ILE A 181 -7.28 11.14 6.23
CA ILE A 181 -7.47 12.60 6.34
C ILE A 181 -6.11 13.30 6.32
N GLU A 182 -5.10 12.78 7.00
CA GLU A 182 -3.74 13.35 7.00
C GLU A 182 -3.16 13.40 5.60
N GLN A 183 -3.31 12.35 4.81
CA GLN A 183 -2.88 12.28 3.40
C GLN A 183 -3.66 13.24 2.47
N MET A 184 -4.79 13.79 2.90
CA MET A 184 -5.56 14.81 2.16
C MET A 184 -5.21 16.24 2.54
N ILE A 185 -4.36 16.47 3.55
CA ILE A 185 -4.00 17.80 4.05
C ILE A 185 -2.64 18.22 3.47
N GLY A 186 -2.44 19.54 3.33
CA GLY A 186 -1.19 20.08 2.80
C GLY A 186 -1.04 19.85 1.29
N GLU A 187 0.16 19.46 0.89
CA GLU A 187 0.53 19.18 -0.49
C GLU A 187 1.15 17.78 -0.59
N VAL A 188 1.01 17.17 -1.75
CA VAL A 188 1.55 15.85 -2.05
C VAL A 188 2.49 15.93 -3.24
N LYS A 189 3.52 15.11 -3.23
CA LYS A 189 4.52 15.05 -4.28
C LYS A 189 3.99 14.19 -5.45
N VAL A 190 4.10 14.73 -6.65
CA VAL A 190 3.76 14.03 -7.90
C VAL A 190 4.88 14.21 -8.90
N PHE A 191 4.90 13.38 -9.95
CA PHE A 191 5.83 13.54 -11.06
C PHE A 191 5.07 14.01 -12.31
N LYS A 192 5.44 15.17 -12.85
CA LYS A 192 4.75 15.77 -13.97
C LYS A 192 5.72 16.50 -14.89
N ASN A 193 5.55 16.35 -16.21
CA ASN A 193 6.44 16.93 -17.23
C ASN A 193 7.92 16.62 -17.00
N GLY A 194 8.23 15.44 -16.43
CA GLY A 194 9.58 15.00 -16.14
C GLY A 194 10.19 15.59 -14.87
N ASN A 195 9.41 16.24 -14.01
CA ASN A 195 9.87 16.86 -12.77
C ASN A 195 8.94 16.53 -11.59
N PHE A 196 9.49 16.54 -10.38
CA PHE A 196 8.68 16.49 -9.18
C PHE A 196 8.02 17.84 -8.90
N GLU A 197 6.73 17.82 -8.64
CA GLU A 197 5.91 18.99 -8.29
C GLU A 197 5.13 18.71 -7.00
N MET A 198 4.98 19.72 -6.14
CA MET A 198 4.05 19.67 -5.01
C MET A 198 2.68 20.16 -5.47
N VAL A 199 1.65 19.38 -5.23
CA VAL A 199 0.28 19.71 -5.64
C VAL A 199 -0.71 19.47 -4.50
N LYS A 200 -1.82 20.20 -4.53
CA LYS A 200 -2.91 19.96 -3.57
C LYS A 200 -3.57 18.60 -3.86
N PRO A 201 -3.75 17.73 -2.86
CA PRO A 201 -4.51 16.49 -3.02
C PRO A 201 -5.94 16.77 -3.49
N LEU A 202 -6.61 15.74 -4.00
CA LEU A 202 -7.94 15.81 -4.61
C LEU A 202 -8.01 16.70 -5.88
N LYS A 203 -6.88 17.00 -6.53
CA LYS A 203 -6.87 17.62 -7.85
C LYS A 203 -7.37 16.60 -8.87
N LYS A 204 -8.33 17.02 -9.71
CA LYS A 204 -8.96 16.15 -10.72
C LYS A 204 -8.00 15.89 -11.87
N ILE A 205 -7.81 14.64 -12.22
CA ILE A 205 -7.15 14.15 -13.44
C ILE A 205 -8.21 13.51 -14.34
N LYS A 206 -8.13 13.78 -15.64
CA LYS A 206 -8.93 13.14 -16.67
C LYS A 206 -8.01 12.36 -17.59
N PHE A 207 -8.31 11.10 -17.83
CA PHE A 207 -7.54 10.23 -18.71
C PHE A 207 -8.48 9.24 -19.41
N ASP A 208 -7.96 8.63 -20.46
CA ASP A 208 -8.69 7.66 -21.26
C ASP A 208 -8.26 6.27 -20.81
N TYR A 209 -9.14 5.59 -20.04
CA TYR A 209 -8.86 4.24 -19.58
C TYR A 209 -9.28 3.24 -20.67
N PRO A 210 -8.47 2.23 -20.99
CA PRO A 210 -8.79 1.23 -22.02
C PRO A 210 -10.17 0.60 -21.82
N ASP A 211 -10.90 0.43 -22.93
CA ASP A 211 -12.27 -0.11 -23.06
C ASP A 211 -13.38 0.64 -22.30
N ILE A 212 -13.00 1.49 -21.34
CA ILE A 212 -13.97 2.24 -20.54
C ILE A 212 -14.09 3.68 -21.04
N GLY A 213 -13.05 4.20 -21.71
CA GLY A 213 -13.00 5.55 -22.25
C GLY A 213 -12.66 6.62 -21.22
N LYS A 214 -13.06 7.87 -21.48
CA LYS A 214 -12.68 9.00 -20.62
C LYS A 214 -13.25 8.88 -19.21
N ARG A 215 -12.37 8.90 -18.23
CA ARG A 215 -12.71 8.83 -16.79
C ARG A 215 -12.03 9.96 -16.02
N LYS A 216 -12.48 10.18 -14.81
CA LYS A 216 -11.91 11.15 -13.86
C LYS A 216 -11.50 10.41 -12.60
N ALA A 217 -10.36 10.80 -12.05
CA ALA A 217 -9.91 10.40 -10.73
C ALA A 217 -9.23 11.58 -10.03
N TYR A 218 -8.83 11.43 -8.81
CA TYR A 218 -8.29 12.51 -7.99
C TYR A 218 -6.93 12.13 -7.44
N ILE A 219 -5.96 13.04 -7.52
CA ILE A 219 -4.61 12.84 -6.97
C ILE A 219 -4.71 12.55 -5.47
N PHE A 220 -4.03 11.52 -5.05
CA PHE A 220 -3.86 11.13 -3.64
C PHE A 220 -2.38 11.07 -3.27
N GLY A 221 -2.06 11.09 -1.97
CA GLY A 221 -0.70 11.28 -1.46
C GLY A 221 0.13 10.02 -1.30
N HIS A 222 -0.16 8.96 -2.05
CA HIS A 222 0.62 7.73 -1.96
C HIS A 222 1.94 7.80 -2.73
N PRO A 223 2.96 7.02 -2.35
CA PRO A 223 4.33 7.15 -2.84
C PRO A 223 4.56 6.66 -4.27
N GLU A 224 3.63 5.95 -4.92
CA GLU A 224 3.80 5.44 -6.28
C GLU A 224 4.13 6.56 -7.28
N ALA A 225 3.60 7.77 -7.02
CA ALA A 225 3.89 8.94 -7.86
C ALA A 225 5.39 9.28 -7.92
N LEU A 226 6.14 8.99 -6.86
CA LEU A 226 7.58 9.25 -6.78
C LEU A 226 8.44 8.01 -7.06
N THR A 227 7.96 6.81 -6.73
CA THR A 227 8.77 5.60 -6.83
C THR A 227 8.90 5.10 -8.27
N PHE A 228 7.87 5.23 -9.11
CA PHE A 228 7.98 4.89 -10.54
C PHE A 228 9.08 5.68 -11.26
N PRO A 229 9.21 7.02 -11.16
CA PRO A 229 10.31 7.76 -11.79
C PRO A 229 11.69 7.37 -11.25
N TYR A 230 11.77 6.84 -10.04
CA TYR A 230 13.02 6.34 -9.48
C TYR A 230 13.59 5.15 -10.28
N TYR A 231 12.72 4.24 -10.75
CA TYR A 231 13.11 3.06 -11.52
C TYR A 231 12.98 3.24 -13.03
N PHE A 232 12.08 4.10 -13.53
CA PHE A 232 11.76 4.29 -14.94
C PHE A 232 12.01 5.73 -15.35
N ARG A 233 13.21 6.02 -15.87
CA ARG A 233 13.71 7.38 -16.14
C ARG A 233 13.00 8.11 -17.27
N ASP A 234 12.35 7.38 -18.19
CA ASP A 234 11.69 7.95 -19.37
C ASP A 234 10.28 8.43 -19.09
N ILE A 235 9.73 8.10 -17.92
CA ILE A 235 8.42 8.56 -17.48
C ILE A 235 8.39 10.09 -17.44
N LYS A 236 7.30 10.67 -17.94
CA LYS A 236 7.02 12.11 -17.87
C LYS A 236 5.92 12.45 -16.88
N GLU A 237 5.10 11.46 -16.50
CA GLU A 237 3.95 11.67 -15.62
C GLU A 237 3.70 10.44 -14.75
N SER A 238 3.64 10.61 -13.44
CA SER A 238 3.31 9.55 -12.49
C SER A 238 2.41 10.07 -11.38
N TYR A 239 1.25 9.44 -11.20
CA TYR A 239 0.27 9.78 -10.18
C TYR A 239 -0.28 8.54 -9.48
N ASN A 240 -0.54 8.66 -8.19
CA ASN A 240 -1.52 7.81 -7.51
C ASN A 240 -2.88 8.51 -7.52
N LEU A 241 -3.93 7.78 -7.88
CA LEU A 241 -5.25 8.31 -8.13
C LEU A 241 -6.32 7.58 -7.32
N MET A 242 -7.11 8.33 -6.60
CA MET A 242 -8.31 7.84 -5.92
C MET A 242 -9.54 8.10 -6.79
N HIS A 243 -10.44 7.15 -6.87
CA HIS A 243 -11.76 7.29 -7.50
C HIS A 243 -12.85 6.66 -6.62
N GLY A 244 -14.06 6.49 -7.14
CA GLY A 244 -15.21 6.10 -6.35
C GLY A 244 -15.77 7.30 -5.55
N GLY A 245 -16.95 7.15 -5.06
CA GLY A 245 -17.68 8.22 -4.38
C GLY A 245 -18.31 9.24 -5.33
N GLU A 246 -19.42 9.78 -4.92
CA GLU A 246 -20.12 10.83 -5.65
C GLU A 246 -19.33 12.14 -5.67
N ASN A 247 -19.58 12.98 -6.67
CA ASN A 247 -18.97 14.33 -6.75
C ASN A 247 -19.26 15.18 -5.50
N SER A 248 -20.41 14.99 -4.86
CA SER A 248 -20.82 15.60 -3.61
C SER A 248 -19.86 15.23 -2.47
N PHE A 249 -19.48 13.95 -2.36
CA PHE A 249 -18.56 13.48 -1.32
C PHE A 249 -17.15 14.05 -1.51
N ILE A 250 -16.64 14.08 -2.73
CA ILE A 250 -15.36 14.74 -3.03
C ILE A 250 -15.42 16.24 -2.70
N GLY A 251 -16.59 16.88 -2.90
CA GLY A 251 -16.84 18.25 -2.47
C GLY A 251 -16.71 18.41 -0.96
N ILE A 252 -17.32 17.52 -0.19
CA ILE A 252 -17.23 17.49 1.28
C ILE A 252 -15.77 17.33 1.73
N LEU A 253 -15.03 16.38 1.16
CA LEU A 253 -13.61 16.18 1.49
C LEU A 253 -12.77 17.45 1.23
N LYS A 254 -13.01 18.16 0.14
CA LYS A 254 -12.33 19.44 -0.16
C LYS A 254 -12.67 20.53 0.84
N ILE A 255 -13.93 20.63 1.26
CA ILE A 255 -14.36 21.59 2.29
C ILE A 255 -13.72 21.24 3.63
N MET A 256 -13.74 19.96 4.03
CA MET A 256 -13.12 19.51 5.27
C MET A 256 -11.62 19.81 5.27
N ARG A 257 -10.90 19.49 4.19
CA ARG A 257 -9.50 19.86 4.04
C ARG A 257 -9.27 21.36 4.21
N PHE A 258 -10.10 22.20 3.58
CA PHE A 258 -10.00 23.65 3.72
C PHE A 258 -10.19 24.08 5.18
N LEU A 259 -11.22 23.59 5.87
CA LEU A 259 -11.51 23.93 7.27
C LEU A 259 -10.39 23.46 8.23
N ILE A 260 -9.75 22.31 7.95
CA ILE A 260 -8.60 21.84 8.73
C ILE A 260 -7.39 22.76 8.49
N ASN A 261 -7.10 23.11 7.24
CA ASN A 261 -5.96 23.96 6.89
C ASN A 261 -6.04 25.36 7.52
N ILE A 262 -7.24 25.92 7.65
CA ILE A 262 -7.47 27.20 8.37
C ILE A 262 -7.73 27.00 9.86
N LYS A 263 -7.52 25.78 10.41
CA LYS A 263 -7.60 25.42 11.83
C LYS A 263 -8.98 25.64 12.48
N ILE A 264 -10.07 25.64 11.71
CA ILE A 264 -11.45 25.71 12.23
C ILE A 264 -11.88 24.38 12.82
N ILE A 265 -11.51 23.26 12.20
CA ILE A 265 -11.79 21.92 12.71
C ILE A 265 -10.49 21.11 12.87
N THR A 266 -10.51 20.16 13.81
CA THR A 266 -9.38 19.22 13.99
C THR A 266 -9.52 18.00 13.06
N LYS A 267 -8.41 17.31 12.78
CA LYS A 267 -8.39 16.05 12.02
C LYS A 267 -9.33 15.00 12.64
N ASN A 268 -9.27 14.84 13.96
CA ASN A 268 -10.12 13.89 14.68
C ASN A 268 -11.61 14.25 14.59
N PHE A 269 -11.98 15.53 14.60
CA PHE A 269 -13.35 15.95 14.38
C PHE A 269 -13.82 15.66 12.96
N ALA A 270 -12.97 15.91 11.97
CA ALA A 270 -13.23 15.54 10.58
C ALA A 270 -13.43 14.03 10.41
N ALA A 271 -12.61 13.21 11.07
CA ALA A 271 -12.75 11.76 11.06
C ALA A 271 -14.10 11.31 11.64
N LYS A 272 -14.55 11.92 12.76
CA LYS A 272 -15.88 11.65 13.33
C LYS A 272 -17.01 11.95 12.36
N ILE A 273 -16.94 13.08 11.66
CA ILE A 273 -17.94 13.45 10.66
C ILE A 273 -17.96 12.43 9.51
N LEU A 274 -16.80 12.04 9.00
CA LEU A 274 -16.72 11.05 7.89
C LEU A 274 -17.27 9.69 8.33
N THR A 275 -16.90 9.19 9.50
CA THR A 275 -17.44 7.95 10.05
C THR A 275 -18.97 8.03 10.22
N TRP A 276 -19.49 9.17 10.68
CA TRP A 276 -20.94 9.37 10.78
C TRP A 276 -21.61 9.39 9.41
N LEU A 277 -21.05 10.07 8.42
CA LEU A 277 -21.56 10.07 7.04
C LEU A 277 -21.57 8.67 6.42
N GLU A 278 -20.56 7.85 6.67
CA GLU A 278 -20.53 6.45 6.23
C GLU A 278 -21.69 5.63 6.84
N THR A 279 -22.06 5.88 8.09
CA THR A 279 -23.20 5.19 8.72
C THR A 279 -24.53 5.58 8.10
N LEU A 280 -24.67 6.82 7.61
CA LEU A 280 -25.88 7.29 6.93
C LEU A 280 -26.02 6.73 5.49
N ASN A 281 -24.89 6.48 4.81
CA ASN A 281 -24.86 6.01 3.43
C ASN A 281 -24.97 4.48 3.29
N LYS A 282 -25.40 3.77 4.29
CA LYS A 282 -25.67 2.31 4.24
C LYS A 282 -26.90 1.90 3.40
N SER A 283 -27.64 2.88 2.86
CA SER A 283 -28.73 2.60 1.91
C SER A 283 -28.12 2.28 0.54
N GLU A 284 -28.48 1.12 0.01
CA GLU A 284 -28.21 0.55 -1.30
C GLU A 284 -27.53 1.48 -2.32
N LYS A 285 -26.24 1.23 -2.57
CA LYS A 285 -25.55 1.80 -3.72
C LYS A 285 -26.34 1.36 -4.97
N MET A 286 -27.16 2.22 -5.50
CA MET A 286 -27.58 2.11 -6.90
C MET A 286 -26.26 2.15 -7.70
N LYS A 287 -25.81 0.99 -8.16
CA LYS A 287 -24.74 0.88 -9.15
C LYS A 287 -25.23 1.68 -10.36
N ASP A 288 -24.68 2.86 -10.54
CA ASP A 288 -24.84 3.57 -11.80
C ASP A 288 -24.37 2.59 -12.89
N LYS A 289 -25.21 2.33 -13.89
CA LYS A 289 -24.93 1.38 -14.98
C LYS A 289 -23.75 1.80 -15.86
N ASN A 290 -23.12 2.91 -15.57
CA ASN A 290 -21.88 3.34 -16.22
C ASN A 290 -20.71 2.53 -15.63
N VAL A 291 -20.03 1.78 -16.47
CA VAL A 291 -18.81 1.07 -16.14
C VAL A 291 -17.81 2.07 -15.55
N ASP A 292 -17.53 1.97 -14.25
CA ASP A 292 -16.56 2.83 -13.56
C ASP A 292 -15.14 2.25 -13.68
N LEU A 293 -14.13 3.00 -13.21
CA LEU A 293 -12.78 2.49 -13.12
C LEU A 293 -12.74 1.23 -12.23
N PRO A 294 -11.82 0.28 -12.50
CA PRO A 294 -11.67 -0.91 -11.65
C PRO A 294 -11.34 -0.56 -10.20
N GLY A 295 -11.76 -1.38 -9.26
CA GLY A 295 -11.54 -1.18 -7.82
C GLY A 295 -10.08 -0.97 -7.43
N ILE A 296 -9.17 -1.60 -8.18
CA ILE A 296 -7.72 -1.39 -8.09
C ILE A 296 -7.11 -1.57 -9.49
N TYR A 297 -6.18 -0.68 -9.88
CA TYR A 297 -5.57 -0.78 -11.21
C TYR A 297 -4.17 -0.19 -11.30
N GLY A 298 -3.42 -0.68 -12.27
CA GLY A 298 -2.25 -0.05 -12.85
C GLY A 298 -2.56 0.41 -14.28
N TYR A 299 -2.13 1.60 -14.64
CA TYR A 299 -2.28 2.19 -15.98
C TYR A 299 -0.93 2.67 -16.47
N ALA A 300 -0.62 2.37 -17.72
CA ALA A 300 0.53 2.94 -18.41
C ALA A 300 0.14 3.45 -19.79
N GLN A 301 0.76 4.53 -20.23
CA GLN A 301 0.64 5.06 -21.58
C GLN A 301 2.03 5.36 -22.15
N GLY A 302 2.24 4.99 -23.41
CA GLY A 302 3.50 5.21 -24.08
C GLY A 302 3.45 4.79 -25.53
N LEU A 303 4.57 4.30 -26.06
CA LEU A 303 4.64 3.77 -27.43
C LEU A 303 4.69 2.24 -27.40
N ARG A 304 3.96 1.62 -28.30
CA ARG A 304 4.05 0.22 -28.67
C ARG A 304 3.99 0.13 -30.20
N GLU A 305 5.00 -0.47 -30.82
CA GLU A 305 5.11 -0.52 -32.27
C GLU A 305 4.99 0.88 -32.93
N LYS A 306 5.64 1.87 -32.33
CA LYS A 306 5.60 3.31 -32.72
C LYS A 306 4.22 3.98 -32.62
N ARG A 307 3.20 3.33 -32.05
CA ARG A 307 1.85 3.89 -31.86
C ARG A 307 1.61 4.22 -30.40
N VAL A 308 0.90 5.34 -30.17
CA VAL A 308 0.49 5.70 -28.80
C VAL A 308 -0.51 4.66 -28.31
N THR A 309 -0.13 3.98 -27.24
CA THR A 309 -0.90 2.87 -26.66
C THR A 309 -1.14 3.13 -25.19
N SER A 310 -2.34 2.85 -24.73
CA SER A 310 -2.71 2.86 -23.31
C SER A 310 -3.01 1.43 -22.86
N ILE A 311 -2.47 1.07 -21.71
CA ILE A 311 -2.62 -0.26 -21.11
C ILE A 311 -3.25 -0.07 -19.73
N GLY A 312 -4.32 -0.79 -19.45
CA GLY A 312 -4.92 -0.90 -18.12
C GLY A 312 -4.78 -2.33 -17.61
N VAL A 313 -4.35 -2.50 -16.39
CA VAL A 313 -4.26 -3.81 -15.72
C VAL A 313 -4.96 -3.74 -14.39
N THR A 314 -5.83 -4.69 -14.15
CA THR A 314 -6.60 -4.84 -12.91
C THR A 314 -6.63 -6.28 -12.44
N ILE A 315 -7.18 -6.51 -11.27
CA ILE A 315 -7.46 -7.83 -10.74
C ILE A 315 -8.96 -8.07 -10.80
N ASP A 316 -9.34 -9.19 -11.38
CA ASP A 316 -10.70 -9.72 -11.38
C ASP A 316 -10.83 -10.84 -10.34
N GLY A 317 -12.05 -11.09 -9.86
CA GLY A 317 -12.37 -12.15 -8.94
C GLY A 317 -12.74 -11.66 -7.54
N ASP A 318 -12.59 -12.55 -6.55
CA ASP A 318 -13.09 -12.34 -5.19
C ASP A 318 -12.34 -11.28 -4.36
N ILE A 319 -11.34 -10.62 -4.95
CA ILE A 319 -10.57 -9.57 -4.23
C ILE A 319 -11.49 -8.44 -3.71
N ASN A 320 -12.62 -8.20 -4.37
CA ASN A 320 -13.62 -7.24 -3.92
C ASN A 320 -14.36 -7.69 -2.64
N SER A 321 -14.20 -8.96 -2.23
CA SER A 321 -14.76 -9.49 -0.98
C SER A 321 -13.80 -9.28 0.20
N PHE A 322 -12.52 -9.01 -0.04
CA PHE A 322 -11.53 -8.85 1.01
C PHE A 322 -11.80 -7.59 1.83
N SER A 323 -11.56 -7.71 3.13
CA SER A 323 -11.45 -6.54 4.00
C SER A 323 -10.19 -5.73 3.64
N MET A 324 -10.12 -4.49 4.12
CA MET A 324 -8.93 -3.65 3.95
C MET A 324 -7.67 -4.35 4.48
N GLY A 325 -7.76 -5.00 5.65
CA GLY A 325 -6.66 -5.74 6.25
C GLY A 325 -6.18 -6.90 5.41
N GLU A 326 -7.08 -7.67 4.82
CA GLU A 326 -6.73 -8.77 3.91
C GLU A 326 -6.09 -8.26 2.63
N ALA A 327 -6.73 -7.29 1.97
CA ALA A 327 -6.23 -6.70 0.72
C ALA A 327 -4.84 -6.08 0.87
N THR A 328 -4.53 -5.51 2.06
CA THR A 328 -3.23 -4.90 2.34
C THR A 328 -2.18 -5.92 2.79
N SER A 329 -2.58 -6.94 3.56
CA SER A 329 -1.62 -7.89 4.14
C SER A 329 -1.22 -9.00 3.18
N LEU A 330 -2.08 -9.40 2.26
CA LEU A 330 -1.77 -10.44 1.26
C LEU A 330 -0.56 -10.10 0.38
N PRO A 331 -0.46 -8.90 -0.23
CA PRO A 331 0.73 -8.52 -0.99
C PRO A 331 1.99 -8.51 -0.13
N LEU A 332 1.92 -8.00 1.10
CA LEU A 332 3.03 -8.00 2.05
C LEU A 332 3.56 -9.41 2.30
N VAL A 333 2.67 -10.33 2.65
CA VAL A 333 3.04 -11.73 2.92
C VAL A 333 3.52 -12.45 1.66
N THR A 334 2.95 -12.12 0.50
CA THR A 334 3.42 -12.61 -0.79
C THR A 334 4.90 -12.25 -1.01
N GLY A 335 5.28 -10.99 -0.76
CA GLY A 335 6.68 -10.55 -0.86
C GLY A 335 7.60 -11.25 0.13
N VAL A 336 7.17 -11.39 1.38
CA VAL A 336 7.92 -12.15 2.41
C VAL A 336 8.09 -13.60 1.98
N ARG A 337 7.05 -14.24 1.46
CA ARG A 337 7.11 -15.62 0.95
C ARG A 337 8.09 -15.76 -0.21
N MET A 338 8.04 -14.84 -1.18
CA MET A 338 8.98 -14.83 -2.30
C MET A 338 10.43 -14.66 -1.83
N PHE A 339 10.65 -13.84 -0.81
CA PHE A 339 11.96 -13.68 -0.20
C PHE A 339 12.44 -14.97 0.47
N ILE A 340 11.61 -15.60 1.29
CA ILE A 340 11.92 -16.88 1.95
C ILE A 340 12.25 -17.98 0.94
N ASP A 341 11.54 -18.01 -0.18
CA ASP A 341 11.77 -18.98 -1.28
C ASP A 341 12.92 -18.55 -2.22
N GLY A 342 13.70 -17.51 -1.88
CA GLY A 342 14.88 -17.05 -2.64
C GLY A 342 14.56 -16.40 -3.99
N LYS A 343 13.31 -15.97 -4.19
CA LYS A 343 12.86 -15.30 -5.44
C LYS A 343 13.12 -13.80 -5.42
N ILE A 344 13.27 -13.22 -4.25
CA ILE A 344 13.77 -11.87 -4.01
C ILE A 344 15.10 -12.02 -3.29
N ASN A 345 16.21 -11.66 -3.94
CA ASN A 345 17.57 -11.97 -3.46
C ASN A 345 18.56 -10.81 -3.65
N LYS A 346 18.09 -9.57 -3.73
CA LYS A 346 18.94 -8.39 -3.84
C LYS A 346 18.87 -7.56 -2.56
N TYR A 347 20.03 -7.18 -2.07
CA TYR A 347 20.14 -6.29 -0.91
C TYR A 347 19.87 -4.84 -1.29
N GLY A 348 19.45 -4.05 -0.31
CA GLY A 348 19.10 -2.64 -0.45
C GLY A 348 17.64 -2.39 -0.13
N VAL A 349 17.19 -1.12 -0.26
CA VAL A 349 15.80 -0.71 -0.10
C VAL A 349 15.13 -0.64 -1.46
N HIS A 350 13.98 -1.27 -1.59
CA HIS A 350 13.26 -1.40 -2.85
C HIS A 350 11.78 -1.12 -2.67
N ALA A 351 11.18 -0.37 -3.61
CA ALA A 351 9.73 -0.26 -3.76
C ALA A 351 9.18 -1.45 -4.57
N PRO A 352 7.85 -1.70 -4.56
CA PRO A 352 7.26 -2.89 -5.19
C PRO A 352 7.49 -2.99 -6.70
N GLU A 353 7.61 -1.88 -7.40
CA GLU A 353 7.91 -1.83 -8.83
C GLU A 353 9.38 -2.02 -9.17
N SER A 354 10.24 -2.21 -8.20
CA SER A 354 11.65 -2.52 -8.43
C SER A 354 11.83 -3.74 -9.33
N PRO A 355 12.86 -3.75 -10.21
CA PRO A 355 13.18 -4.90 -11.05
C PRO A 355 13.46 -6.21 -10.32
N ILE A 356 13.71 -6.16 -9.01
CA ILE A 356 13.96 -7.37 -8.20
C ILE A 356 12.70 -8.20 -7.96
N ILE A 357 11.52 -7.63 -8.16
CA ILE A 357 10.24 -8.31 -8.05
C ILE A 357 9.71 -8.59 -9.47
N ASP A 358 9.65 -9.85 -9.85
CA ASP A 358 9.00 -10.27 -11.10
C ASP A 358 7.48 -10.24 -10.91
N PRO A 359 6.73 -9.42 -11.68
CA PRO A 359 5.28 -9.29 -11.51
C PRO A 359 4.51 -10.59 -11.77
N LYS A 360 4.93 -11.40 -12.74
CA LYS A 360 4.25 -12.66 -13.08
C LYS A 360 4.45 -13.68 -11.97
N LEU A 361 5.68 -13.75 -11.46
CA LEU A 361 6.00 -14.62 -10.33
C LEU A 361 5.30 -14.14 -9.05
N PHE A 362 5.21 -12.81 -8.82
CA PHE A 362 4.48 -12.25 -7.70
C PHE A 362 3.00 -12.70 -7.72
N PHE A 363 2.33 -12.61 -8.87
CA PHE A 363 0.93 -13.03 -8.98
C PHE A 363 0.75 -14.54 -8.89
N TYR A 364 1.73 -15.34 -9.30
CA TYR A 364 1.72 -16.78 -9.04
C TYR A 364 1.69 -17.10 -7.54
N TYR A 365 2.52 -16.41 -6.74
CA TYR A 365 2.54 -16.53 -5.28
C TYR A 365 1.28 -15.93 -4.64
N PHE A 366 0.86 -14.76 -5.10
CA PHE A 366 -0.33 -14.08 -4.61
C PHE A 366 -1.59 -14.94 -4.72
N LYS A 367 -1.79 -15.61 -5.86
CA LYS A 367 -2.90 -16.54 -6.05
C LYS A 367 -2.91 -17.70 -5.06
N LYS A 368 -1.75 -18.21 -4.70
CA LYS A 368 -1.65 -19.30 -3.70
C LYS A 368 -2.14 -18.88 -2.31
N GLU A 369 -1.97 -17.61 -1.97
CA GLU A 369 -2.38 -17.06 -0.68
C GLU A 369 -3.83 -16.51 -0.73
N ALA A 370 -4.23 -15.92 -1.84
CA ALA A 370 -5.53 -15.27 -2.04
C ALA A 370 -6.65 -16.22 -2.49
N GLY A 371 -6.31 -17.40 -3.04
CA GLY A 371 -7.22 -18.35 -3.65
C GLY A 371 -7.24 -18.31 -5.18
N ASP A 372 -7.66 -19.42 -5.78
CA ASP A 372 -7.58 -19.64 -7.24
C ASP A 372 -8.52 -18.74 -8.07
N ASN A 373 -9.52 -18.11 -7.47
CA ASN A 373 -10.49 -17.26 -8.14
C ASN A 373 -9.99 -15.85 -8.49
N VAL A 374 -8.72 -15.54 -8.19
CA VAL A 374 -8.11 -14.25 -8.53
C VAL A 374 -7.42 -14.33 -9.89
N ALA A 375 -7.78 -13.45 -10.81
CA ALA A 375 -7.18 -13.34 -12.14
C ALA A 375 -6.70 -11.92 -12.42
N ILE A 376 -5.67 -11.80 -13.26
CA ILE A 376 -5.23 -10.51 -13.77
C ILE A 376 -5.90 -10.28 -15.11
N ASN A 377 -6.55 -9.14 -15.25
CA ASN A 377 -7.12 -8.68 -16.50
C ASN A 377 -6.28 -7.53 -17.08
N THR A 378 -5.83 -7.70 -18.33
CA THR A 378 -5.04 -6.70 -19.05
C THR A 378 -5.82 -6.23 -20.27
N VAL A 379 -6.11 -4.95 -20.30
CA VAL A 379 -6.86 -4.31 -21.38
C VAL A 379 -5.98 -3.29 -22.12
N ILE A 380 -5.97 -3.36 -23.45
CA ILE A 380 -5.07 -2.58 -24.31
C ILE A 380 -5.90 -1.76 -25.29
N THR A 381 -5.72 -0.44 -25.29
CA THR A 381 -6.29 0.45 -26.32
C THR A 381 -5.17 1.11 -27.12
N ARG A 382 -5.17 0.90 -28.43
CA ARG A 382 -4.27 1.56 -29.37
C ARG A 382 -4.96 2.77 -29.97
N LYS A 383 -4.33 3.95 -29.91
CA LYS A 383 -4.77 5.09 -30.70
C LYS A 383 -4.15 5.01 -32.09
N SER A 384 -5.02 4.98 -33.08
CA SER A 384 -4.63 5.04 -34.51
C SER A 384 -3.92 6.36 -34.85
#